data_7fdee973e31fa09afdec486427e7ff8f
#
_entry.id   7fdee973e31fa09afdec486427e7ff8f
#
_cell.length_a   1.000
_cell.length_b   1.000
_cell.length_c   1.000
_cell.angle_alpha   90.00
_cell.angle_beta   90.00
_cell.angle_gamma   90.00
#
_symmetry.space_group_name_H-M   'P 1'
#
loop_
_entity.id
_entity.type
_entity.pdbx_description
1 polymer ?
#
loop_
_entity_poly.entity_id
_entity_poly.type
_entity_poly.pdbx_seq_one_letter_code
_entity_poly.pdbx_strand_id
1 'polypeptide(L)'
;AYGLKYAKKYNIPFKIYRSDNQNYFERNCLVELRKRKIKFLCLAGFIKILSKNFIENFRYEIVNIHPSLLPKFKGLDAHKKVLKNKEKYTGCTVHYVTPELDSGSIILQKKILVKKIILRIAISYT
;
A
#
# COMPACT_ATOMS: atom_id res chain seq x y z
N ALA A 1 10.05 -8.93 7.40
CA ALA A 1 9.54 -7.55 7.24
C ALA A 1 9.61 -6.81 8.58
N TYR A 2 9.95 -5.54 8.58
CA TYR A 2 10.05 -4.73 9.80
C TYR A 2 8.73 -4.67 10.57
N GLY A 3 7.59 -4.65 9.91
CA GLY A 3 6.27 -4.68 10.53
C GLY A 3 6.06 -5.82 11.52
N LEU A 4 6.67 -6.99 11.28
CA LEU A 4 6.57 -8.14 12.20
C LEU A 4 7.25 -7.87 13.55
N LYS A 5 8.33 -7.08 13.57
CA LYS A 5 9.01 -6.70 14.82
C LYS A 5 8.08 -5.85 15.69
N TYR A 6 7.35 -4.91 15.05
CA TYR A 6 6.37 -4.07 15.76
C TYR A 6 5.17 -4.88 16.24
N ALA A 7 4.64 -5.77 15.41
CA ALA A 7 3.54 -6.65 15.81
C ALA A 7 3.90 -7.48 17.04
N LYS A 8 5.10 -8.08 17.06
CA LYS A 8 5.63 -8.81 18.23
C LYS A 8 5.81 -7.89 19.44
N LYS A 9 6.46 -6.73 19.27
CA LYS A 9 6.74 -5.78 20.35
C LYS A 9 5.47 -5.30 21.06
N TYR A 10 4.40 -5.10 20.32
CA TYR A 10 3.14 -4.56 20.85
C TYR A 10 2.04 -5.63 21.01
N ASN A 11 2.40 -6.91 20.96
CA ASN A 11 1.47 -8.04 21.09
C ASN A 11 0.27 -7.98 20.12
N ILE A 12 0.51 -7.46 18.90
CA ILE A 12 -0.51 -7.37 17.86
C ILE A 12 -0.59 -8.74 17.16
N PRO A 13 -1.76 -9.39 17.11
CA PRO A 13 -1.93 -10.64 16.37
C PRO A 13 -1.55 -10.46 14.90
N PHE A 14 -0.74 -11.35 14.36
CA PHE A 14 -0.32 -11.30 12.96
C PHE A 14 -0.37 -12.67 12.32
N LYS A 15 -0.41 -12.70 10.99
CA LYS A 15 -0.31 -13.90 10.19
C LYS A 15 0.56 -13.63 8.96
N ILE A 16 1.33 -14.63 8.56
CA ILE A 16 2.24 -14.53 7.41
C ILE A 16 1.73 -15.49 6.35
N TYR A 17 1.46 -14.96 5.17
CA TYR A 17 1.17 -15.75 3.99
C TYR A 17 2.32 -15.60 3.00
N ARG A 18 2.92 -16.73 2.62
CA ARG A 18 3.96 -16.80 1.60
C ARG A 18 3.39 -17.59 0.43
N SER A 19 3.06 -16.92 -0.64
CA SER A 19 2.61 -17.55 -1.86
C SER A 19 2.81 -16.63 -3.05
N ASP A 20 3.33 -17.19 -4.13
CA ASP A 20 3.40 -16.50 -5.43
C ASP A 20 2.08 -16.66 -6.20
N ASN A 21 1.22 -17.59 -5.79
CA ASN A 21 -0.13 -17.74 -6.33
C ASN A 21 -1.06 -16.72 -5.69
N GLN A 22 -1.45 -15.70 -6.46
CA GLN A 22 -2.30 -14.60 -5.99
C GLN A 22 -3.68 -15.09 -5.53
N ASN A 23 -4.31 -15.99 -6.26
CA ASN A 23 -5.63 -16.50 -5.91
C ASN A 23 -5.61 -17.25 -4.57
N TYR A 24 -4.59 -18.06 -4.34
CA TYR A 24 -4.40 -18.74 -3.07
C TYR A 24 -4.19 -17.75 -1.92
N PHE A 25 -3.34 -16.75 -2.13
CA PHE A 25 -3.07 -15.69 -1.16
C PHE A 25 -4.35 -14.94 -0.80
N GLU A 26 -5.06 -14.41 -1.78
CA GLU A 26 -6.27 -13.60 -1.58
C GLU A 26 -7.40 -14.40 -0.91
N ARG A 27 -7.61 -15.65 -1.33
CA ARG A 27 -8.59 -16.54 -0.71
C ARG A 27 -8.31 -16.75 0.78
N ASN A 28 -7.06 -17.05 1.15
CA ASN A 28 -6.68 -17.25 2.53
C ASN A 28 -6.79 -15.97 3.36
N CYS A 29 -6.45 -14.82 2.79
CA CYS A 29 -6.65 -13.52 3.42
C CYS A 29 -8.14 -13.29 3.71
N LEU A 30 -9.03 -13.47 2.74
CA LEU A 30 -10.47 -13.29 2.92
C LEU A 30 -11.04 -14.21 4.02
N VAL A 31 -10.62 -15.48 4.07
CA VAL A 31 -11.01 -16.41 5.13
C VAL A 31 -10.60 -15.89 6.51
N GLU A 32 -9.36 -15.44 6.66
CA GLU A 32 -8.84 -14.94 7.93
C GLU A 32 -9.52 -13.62 8.35
N LEU A 33 -9.72 -12.70 7.41
CA LEU A 33 -10.39 -11.43 7.65
C LEU A 33 -11.83 -11.65 8.13
N ARG A 34 -12.56 -12.57 7.50
CA ARG A 34 -13.92 -12.96 7.92
C ARG A 34 -13.92 -13.61 9.31
N LYS A 35 -13.03 -14.57 9.55
CA LYS A 35 -12.89 -15.24 10.85
C LYS A 35 -12.67 -14.25 11.98
N ARG A 36 -11.89 -13.22 11.76
CA ARG A 36 -11.58 -12.15 12.73
C ARG A 36 -12.59 -11.02 12.72
N LYS A 37 -13.64 -11.09 11.91
CA LYS A 37 -14.67 -10.05 11.77
C LYS A 37 -14.09 -8.67 11.44
N ILE A 38 -13.04 -8.64 10.61
CA ILE A 38 -12.39 -7.39 10.18
C ILE A 38 -13.31 -6.66 9.21
N LYS A 39 -13.60 -5.39 9.51
CA LYS A 39 -14.49 -4.53 8.72
C LYS A 39 -13.77 -3.32 8.09
N PHE A 40 -12.47 -3.22 8.23
CA PHE A 40 -11.67 -2.16 7.66
C PHE A 40 -10.26 -2.67 7.38
N LEU A 41 -9.73 -2.42 6.19
CA LEU A 41 -8.42 -2.91 5.78
C LEU A 41 -7.51 -1.75 5.38
N CYS A 42 -6.35 -1.65 6.03
CA CYS A 42 -5.31 -0.68 5.67
C CYS A 42 -4.16 -1.38 4.96
N LEU A 43 -3.84 -0.94 3.75
CA LEU A 43 -2.67 -1.38 3.00
C LEU A 43 -1.53 -0.38 3.22
N ALA A 44 -0.41 -0.86 3.73
CA ALA A 44 0.78 -0.06 3.96
C ALA A 44 2.02 -0.83 3.49
N GLY A 45 2.69 -0.34 2.46
CA GLY A 45 3.79 -1.06 1.82
C GLY A 45 3.36 -2.36 1.14
N PHE A 46 2.12 -2.42 0.71
CA PHE A 46 1.57 -3.54 -0.05
C PHE A 46 1.87 -3.34 -1.53
N ILE A 47 2.72 -4.21 -2.08
CA ILE A 47 3.25 -4.08 -3.46
C ILE A 47 2.48 -4.89 -4.51
N LYS A 48 1.60 -5.79 -4.08
CA LYS A 48 0.71 -6.55 -4.98
C LYS A 48 -0.54 -5.72 -5.31
N ILE A 49 -1.14 -5.97 -6.45
CA ILE A 49 -2.44 -5.41 -6.81
C ILE A 49 -3.51 -6.40 -6.37
N LEU A 50 -4.46 -5.95 -5.56
CA LEU A 50 -5.61 -6.77 -5.19
C LEU A 50 -6.52 -6.99 -6.40
N SER A 51 -7.00 -8.21 -6.58
CA SER A 51 -7.95 -8.50 -7.65
C SER A 51 -9.31 -7.83 -7.39
N LYS A 52 -10.04 -7.56 -8.46
CA LYS A 52 -11.43 -7.11 -8.40
C LYS A 52 -12.25 -8.05 -7.51
N ASN A 53 -12.07 -9.36 -7.69
CA ASN A 53 -12.75 -10.38 -6.91
C ASN A 53 -12.47 -10.26 -5.40
N PHE A 54 -11.22 -9.97 -5.00
CA PHE A 54 -10.90 -9.75 -3.59
C PHE A 54 -11.64 -8.53 -3.03
N ILE A 55 -11.58 -7.40 -3.75
CA ILE A 55 -12.20 -6.14 -3.33
C ILE A 55 -13.71 -6.30 -3.15
N GLU A 56 -14.39 -6.91 -4.12
CA GLU A 56 -15.84 -7.16 -4.07
C GLU A 56 -16.24 -8.14 -2.97
N ASN A 57 -15.41 -9.14 -2.68
CA ASN A 57 -15.69 -10.14 -1.65
C ASN A 57 -15.35 -9.69 -0.23
N PHE A 58 -14.49 -8.72 -0.05
CA PHE A 58 -14.21 -8.14 1.27
C PHE A 58 -15.39 -7.31 1.78
N ARG A 59 -16.13 -6.65 0.89
CA ARG A 59 -17.38 -5.90 1.15
C ARG A 59 -17.27 -4.73 2.13
N TYR A 60 -16.10 -4.38 2.58
CA TYR A 60 -15.83 -3.27 3.49
C TYR A 60 -14.76 -2.35 2.89
N GLU A 61 -14.53 -1.24 3.56
CA GLU A 61 -13.56 -0.25 3.09
C GLU A 61 -12.13 -0.78 3.15
N ILE A 62 -11.42 -0.59 2.04
CA ILE A 62 -10.00 -0.82 1.93
C ILE A 62 -9.36 0.53 1.63
N VAL A 63 -8.37 0.92 2.42
CA VAL A 63 -7.58 2.11 2.17
C VAL A 63 -6.12 1.73 1.92
N ASN A 64 -5.44 2.51 1.12
CA ASN A 64 -4.03 2.34 0.81
C ASN A 64 -3.28 3.64 1.02
N ILE A 65 -2.03 3.53 1.49
CA ILE A 65 -1.09 4.65 1.47
C ILE A 65 -0.15 4.49 0.28
N HIS A 66 -0.25 5.41 -0.68
CA HIS A 66 0.56 5.43 -1.89
C HIS A 66 1.67 6.49 -1.78
N PRO A 67 2.92 6.16 -2.12
CA PRO A 67 4.06 7.05 -1.89
C PRO A 67 4.25 8.10 -3.00
N SER A 68 3.18 8.73 -3.45
CA SER A 68 3.19 9.88 -4.34
C SER A 68 1.99 10.80 -4.09
N LEU A 69 1.97 11.96 -4.74
CA LEU A 69 0.83 12.85 -4.79
C LEU A 69 -0.10 12.42 -5.95
N LEU A 70 -1.03 11.51 -5.68
CA LEU A 70 -2.01 11.09 -6.69
C LEU A 70 -2.79 12.29 -7.24
N PRO A 71 -3.17 12.28 -8.52
CA PRO A 71 -3.12 11.15 -9.48
C PRO A 71 -1.76 10.94 -10.16
N LYS A 72 -0.71 11.70 -9.79
CA LYS A 72 0.62 11.53 -10.37
C LYS A 72 1.30 10.26 -9.85
N PHE A 73 2.03 9.58 -10.74
CA PHE A 73 2.91 8.45 -10.41
C PHE A 73 2.19 7.27 -9.73
N LYS A 74 1.08 6.85 -10.30
CA LYS A 74 0.39 5.62 -9.94
C LYS A 74 1.29 4.39 -10.11
N GLY A 75 0.98 3.32 -9.38
CA GLY A 75 1.64 2.03 -9.46
C GLY A 75 3.02 2.01 -8.81
N LEU A 76 3.83 1.06 -9.24
CA LEU A 76 5.15 0.80 -8.66
C LEU A 76 6.16 1.92 -8.98
N ASP A 77 7.23 1.95 -8.19
CA ASP A 77 8.37 2.86 -8.35
C ASP A 77 8.03 4.36 -8.34
N ALA A 78 7.00 4.75 -7.59
CA ALA A 78 6.56 6.14 -7.51
C ALA A 78 7.72 7.11 -7.17
N HIS A 79 8.58 6.74 -6.21
CA HIS A 79 9.74 7.57 -5.86
C HIS A 79 10.73 7.72 -7.02
N LYS A 80 11.02 6.65 -7.77
CA LYS A 80 11.91 6.72 -8.95
C LYS A 80 11.31 7.61 -10.03
N LYS A 81 10.00 7.52 -10.25
CA LYS A 81 9.27 8.37 -11.20
C LYS A 81 9.33 9.84 -10.80
N VAL A 82 9.12 10.18 -9.52
CA VAL A 82 9.24 11.54 -8.99
C VAL A 82 10.63 12.11 -9.26
N LEU A 83 11.69 11.36 -8.97
CA LEU A 83 13.08 11.79 -9.17
C LEU A 83 13.43 11.94 -10.65
N LYS A 84 13.04 10.97 -11.50
CA LYS A 84 13.27 11.02 -12.95
C LYS A 84 12.60 12.24 -13.58
N ASN A 85 11.41 12.60 -13.12
CA ASN A 85 10.68 13.77 -13.62
C ASN A 85 11.13 15.09 -12.97
N LYS A 86 12.16 15.07 -12.12
CA LYS A 86 12.71 16.25 -11.42
C LYS A 86 11.63 17.07 -10.70
N GLU A 87 10.64 16.38 -10.14
CA GLU A 87 9.56 17.05 -9.41
C GLU A 87 10.10 17.79 -8.18
N LYS A 88 9.62 19.01 -7.99
CA LYS A 88 10.00 19.83 -6.82
C LYS A 88 9.36 19.30 -5.52
N TYR A 89 8.20 18.66 -5.64
CA TYR A 89 7.44 18.13 -4.53
C TYR A 89 7.12 16.67 -4.73
N THR A 90 7.08 15.95 -3.64
CA THR A 90 6.54 14.59 -3.53
C THR A 90 5.65 14.50 -2.30
N GLY A 91 5.22 13.31 -1.94
CA GLY A 91 4.43 13.10 -0.75
C GLY A 91 3.85 11.71 -0.68
N CYS A 92 2.79 11.58 0.08
CA CYS A 92 1.99 10.37 0.13
C CYS A 92 0.51 10.71 0.04
N THR A 93 -0.26 9.76 -0.43
CA THR A 93 -1.72 9.84 -0.55
C THR A 93 -2.34 8.65 0.15
N VAL A 94 -3.29 8.91 1.03
CA VAL A 94 -4.22 7.90 1.55
C VAL A 94 -5.49 7.99 0.69
N HIS A 95 -5.89 6.85 0.11
CA HIS A 95 -7.04 6.78 -0.78
C HIS A 95 -7.80 5.47 -0.59
N TYR A 96 -9.05 5.45 -1.00
CA TYR A 96 -9.82 4.21 -1.08
C TYR A 96 -9.29 3.32 -2.20
N VAL A 97 -9.30 2.01 -1.98
CA VAL A 97 -8.91 1.02 -3.00
C VAL A 97 -10.13 0.64 -3.82
N THR A 98 -9.98 0.76 -5.12
CA THR A 98 -10.96 0.31 -6.14
C THR A 98 -10.30 -0.72 -7.04
N PRO A 99 -11.05 -1.43 -7.90
CA PRO A 99 -10.44 -2.32 -8.90
C PRO A 99 -9.46 -1.63 -9.85
N GLU A 100 -9.61 -0.32 -10.03
CA GLU A 100 -8.69 0.48 -10.83
C GLU A 100 -7.49 0.93 -10.00
N LEU A 101 -6.28 0.70 -10.53
CA LEU A 101 -5.03 0.98 -9.83
C LEU A 101 -4.91 2.44 -9.40
N ASP A 102 -4.75 2.65 -8.08
CA ASP A 102 -4.54 3.94 -7.42
C ASP A 102 -5.49 5.04 -7.90
N SER A 103 -6.76 4.69 -8.12
CA SER A 103 -7.78 5.57 -8.71
C SER A 103 -8.95 5.89 -7.77
N GLY A 104 -9.01 5.27 -6.61
CA GLY A 104 -10.06 5.55 -5.64
C GLY A 104 -9.96 6.95 -5.03
N SER A 105 -11.06 7.41 -4.45
CA SER A 105 -11.19 8.74 -3.86
C SER A 105 -10.10 9.00 -2.82
N ILE A 106 -9.50 10.17 -2.90
CA ILE A 106 -8.44 10.61 -1.98
C ILE A 106 -9.07 11.01 -0.64
N ILE A 107 -8.51 10.48 0.44
CA ILE A 107 -8.90 10.81 1.81
C ILE A 107 -8.00 11.91 2.34
N LEU A 108 -6.67 11.75 2.16
CA LEU A 108 -5.66 12.66 2.69
C LEU A 108 -4.40 12.64 1.83
N GLN A 109 -3.76 13.80 1.70
CA GLN A 109 -2.43 13.90 1.11
C GLN A 109 -1.50 14.71 1.99
N LYS A 110 -0.26 14.25 2.08
CA LYS A 110 0.83 15.01 2.70
C LYS A 110 1.88 15.33 1.66
N LYS A 111 2.09 16.63 1.39
CA LYS A 111 3.08 17.16 0.45
C LYS A 111 4.38 17.50 1.17
N ILE A 112 5.51 17.13 0.59
CA ILE A 112 6.85 17.48 1.07
C ILE A 112 7.74 17.95 -0.09
N LEU A 113 8.76 18.76 0.24
CA LEU A 113 9.76 19.20 -0.71
C LEU A 113 10.76 18.06 -0.98
N VAL A 114 11.09 17.81 -2.24
CA VAL A 114 12.14 16.86 -2.62
C VAL A 114 13.51 17.51 -2.34
N LYS A 115 14.20 17.05 -1.29
CA LYS A 115 15.56 17.48 -0.98
C LYS A 115 16.57 16.53 -1.63
N LYS A 116 17.75 17.07 -2.06
CA LYS A 116 18.84 16.26 -2.66
C LYS A 116 19.27 15.05 -1.80
N ILE A 117 19.05 15.08 -0.50
CA ILE A 117 19.38 13.99 0.44
C ILE A 117 18.47 12.77 0.24
N ILE A 118 17.22 12.95 -0.19
CA ILE A 118 16.27 11.84 -0.45
C ILE A 118 16.73 11.01 -1.67
N LEU A 119 17.48 11.62 -2.60
CA LEU A 119 18.10 10.92 -3.74
C LEU A 119 19.03 9.78 -3.31
N ARG A 120 19.79 9.94 -2.22
CA ARG A 120 20.73 8.91 -1.74
C ARG A 120 20.04 7.75 -1.04
N ILE A 121 18.95 8.02 -0.31
CA ILE A 121 18.22 6.98 0.44
C ILE A 121 17.39 6.10 -0.49
N ALA A 122 16.78 6.66 -1.55
CA ALA A 122 16.00 5.89 -2.52
C ALA A 122 16.84 4.91 -3.35
N ILE A 123 18.14 5.21 -3.54
CA ILE A 123 19.07 4.36 -4.30
C ILE A 123 19.63 3.21 -3.44
N SER A 124 19.63 3.34 -2.11
CA SER A 124 20.16 2.32 -1.20
C SER A 124 19.18 1.21 -0.83
N TYR A 125 17.92 1.28 -1.29
CA TYR A 125 16.88 0.27 -1.07
C TYR A 125 16.46 -0.47 -2.36
N THR A 126 17.24 -0.32 -3.42
CA THR A 126 17.19 -1.15 -4.64
C THR A 126 18.31 -2.16 -4.62
#